data_b2cd8b9e99f51b62a78bbea86d3bb0f2
#
_entry.id   b2cd8b9e99f51b62a78bbea86d3bb0f2
#
_cell.length_a   1.000
_cell.length_b   1.000
_cell.length_c   1.000
_cell.angle_alpha   90.00
_cell.angle_beta   90.00
_cell.angle_gamma   90.00
#
_symmetry.space_group_name_H-M   'P 1'
#
loop_
_entity.id
_entity.type
_entity.pdbx_description
1 polymer ?
#
loop_
_entity_poly.entity_id
_entity_poly.type
_entity_poly.pdbx_seq_one_letter_code
_entity_poly.pdbx_strand_id
1 'polypeptide(L)'
;KLYEKKPLWGVTSTVPGYQYIRKAHCMFGWDWGPKLPDMGIWRDIYIEEVNGARIQNVQIRQQNEEEVSHLSVVLKNEVIQSDAAGMIAECRVYDPEGRELTLQTEDVKETQIFQIEIKNPERWWPNGYGEQKLYRVCVSLKKENHTVQERSIRFGIRDFTVVRRPDEWGAGFTFCINGMEIFAKGANYIPEDSIFGKRSKERTERLLKDCR
;
A
#
# COMPACT_ATOMS: atom_id res chain seq x y z
N LYS A 1 27.43 -1.02 -24.28
CA LYS A 1 26.83 -1.30 -25.64
C LYS A 1 25.37 -0.85 -25.75
N LEU A 2 24.45 -1.15 -24.78
CA LEU A 2 23.06 -0.70 -24.83
C LEU A 2 22.95 0.78 -24.51
N TYR A 3 23.65 1.25 -23.50
CA TYR A 3 23.73 2.65 -23.09
C TYR A 3 24.25 3.56 -24.22
N GLU A 4 25.25 3.11 -24.96
CA GLU A 4 25.80 3.84 -26.13
C GLU A 4 24.80 3.98 -27.27
N LYS A 5 23.93 2.95 -27.46
CA LYS A 5 22.91 2.94 -28.51
C LYS A 5 21.64 3.72 -28.17
N LYS A 6 21.29 3.73 -26.89
CA LYS A 6 20.06 4.37 -26.37
C LYS A 6 20.38 5.07 -25.05
N PRO A 7 21.08 6.21 -25.06
CA PRO A 7 21.42 6.91 -23.84
C PRO A 7 20.14 7.40 -23.16
N LEU A 8 19.99 7.09 -21.88
CA LEU A 8 18.95 7.63 -21.03
C LEU A 8 19.55 8.77 -20.18
N TRP A 9 18.72 9.74 -19.88
CA TRP A 9 19.13 10.81 -18.98
C TRP A 9 19.50 10.26 -17.60
N GLY A 10 20.55 10.76 -17.02
CA GLY A 10 21.04 10.35 -15.71
C GLY A 10 21.83 11.46 -15.03
N VAL A 11 22.12 11.27 -13.76
CA VAL A 11 22.90 12.21 -12.96
C VAL A 11 24.40 11.96 -13.19
N THR A 12 25.18 13.03 -13.38
CA THR A 12 26.62 12.95 -13.70
C THR A 12 27.46 12.27 -12.61
N SER A 13 27.00 12.32 -11.36
CA SER A 13 27.67 11.67 -10.22
C SER A 13 27.46 10.15 -10.12
N THR A 14 26.65 9.57 -11.01
CA THR A 14 26.31 8.13 -10.97
C THR A 14 27.20 7.28 -11.87
N VAL A 15 27.05 5.95 -11.77
CA VAL A 15 27.72 4.99 -12.67
C VAL A 15 26.99 5.00 -14.01
N PRO A 16 27.70 5.23 -15.15
CA PRO A 16 27.07 5.22 -16.47
C PRO A 16 26.32 3.92 -16.77
N GLY A 17 25.12 4.02 -17.32
CA GLY A 17 24.32 2.86 -17.73
C GLY A 17 23.47 2.23 -16.60
N TYR A 18 23.49 2.77 -15.40
CA TYR A 18 22.70 2.26 -14.26
C TYR A 18 21.19 2.24 -14.53
N GLN A 19 20.69 3.11 -15.41
CA GLN A 19 19.29 3.23 -15.77
C GLN A 19 18.75 1.95 -16.44
N TYR A 20 19.60 1.12 -16.99
CA TYR A 20 19.24 -0.16 -17.62
C TYR A 20 19.26 -1.36 -16.67
N ILE A 21 19.63 -1.12 -15.41
CA ILE A 21 19.75 -2.19 -14.41
C ILE A 21 18.53 -2.09 -13.48
N ARG A 22 17.82 -3.21 -13.31
CA ARG A 22 16.70 -3.34 -12.38
C ARG A 22 17.21 -3.47 -10.94
N LYS A 23 17.72 -2.37 -10.41
CA LYS A 23 18.25 -2.24 -9.07
C LYS A 23 17.93 -0.85 -8.54
N ALA A 24 17.94 -0.65 -7.23
CA ALA A 24 17.73 0.67 -6.66
C ALA A 24 18.79 1.66 -7.17
N HIS A 25 18.38 2.69 -7.87
CA HIS A 25 19.27 3.61 -8.56
C HIS A 25 20.20 4.38 -7.61
N CYS A 26 19.75 4.65 -6.38
CA CYS A 26 20.57 5.30 -5.34
C CYS A 26 21.85 4.56 -4.98
N MET A 27 21.93 3.23 -5.24
CA MET A 27 23.15 2.45 -5.01
C MET A 27 24.27 2.75 -6.00
N PHE A 28 23.95 3.36 -7.14
CA PHE A 28 24.92 3.72 -8.16
C PHE A 28 25.51 5.14 -7.98
N GLY A 29 25.17 5.79 -6.87
CA GLY A 29 25.62 7.11 -6.49
C GLY A 29 24.58 8.20 -6.71
N TRP A 30 24.71 9.25 -5.95
CA TRP A 30 23.95 10.50 -6.03
C TRP A 30 24.79 11.60 -5.41
N ASP A 31 24.34 12.86 -5.40
CA ASP A 31 25.04 13.97 -4.75
C ASP A 31 25.17 13.80 -3.22
N TRP A 32 24.25 13.02 -2.60
CA TRP A 32 24.21 12.71 -1.17
C TRP A 32 24.69 11.29 -0.83
N GLY A 33 24.99 10.42 -1.81
CA GLY A 33 25.26 9.00 -1.57
C GLY A 33 26.44 8.43 -2.35
N PRO A 34 27.20 7.50 -1.74
CA PRO A 34 28.32 6.84 -2.41
C PRO A 34 27.86 5.86 -3.49
N LYS A 35 28.80 5.47 -4.35
CA LYS A 35 28.59 4.42 -5.37
C LYS A 35 28.89 3.05 -4.75
N LEU A 36 27.88 2.42 -4.20
CA LEU A 36 27.97 1.10 -3.54
C LEU A 36 26.94 0.10 -4.12
N PRO A 37 27.02 -0.25 -5.41
CA PRO A 37 26.14 -1.22 -6.00
C PRO A 37 26.51 -2.63 -5.53
N ASP A 38 25.92 -3.09 -4.43
CA ASP A 38 26.08 -4.46 -3.96
C ASP A 38 25.37 -5.46 -4.88
N MET A 39 25.71 -6.72 -4.75
CA MET A 39 25.06 -7.84 -5.45
C MET A 39 24.79 -8.97 -4.45
N GLY A 40 23.68 -9.66 -4.69
CA GLY A 40 23.32 -10.81 -3.86
C GLY A 40 21.82 -10.94 -3.64
N ILE A 41 21.46 -12.01 -2.97
CA ILE A 41 20.09 -12.25 -2.49
C ILE A 41 20.03 -11.64 -1.10
N TRP A 42 19.38 -10.49 -0.98
CA TRP A 42 19.34 -9.69 0.25
C TRP A 42 18.02 -9.80 1.01
N ARG A 43 17.08 -10.59 0.50
CA ARG A 43 15.80 -10.95 1.15
C ARG A 43 15.74 -12.45 1.31
N ASP A 44 14.87 -12.91 2.18
CA ASP A 44 14.62 -14.32 2.40
C ASP A 44 14.18 -15.04 1.13
N ILE A 45 14.58 -16.29 0.99
CA ILE A 45 14.09 -17.23 -0.02
C ILE A 45 13.25 -18.26 0.71
N TYR A 46 12.07 -18.52 0.20
CA TYR A 46 11.17 -19.51 0.75
C TYR A 46 10.49 -20.31 -0.36
N ILE A 47 10.02 -21.48 -0.01
CA ILE A 47 9.13 -22.30 -0.82
C ILE A 47 7.73 -22.12 -0.22
N GLU A 48 6.76 -21.77 -1.05
CA GLU A 48 5.37 -21.65 -0.68
C GLU A 48 4.58 -22.78 -1.28
N GLU A 49 3.91 -23.58 -0.44
CA GLU A 49 2.94 -24.57 -0.88
C GLU A 49 1.57 -23.91 -0.99
N VAL A 50 0.91 -24.05 -2.13
CA VAL A 50 -0.42 -23.50 -2.37
C VAL A 50 -1.43 -24.64 -2.47
N ASN A 51 -2.31 -24.75 -1.47
CA ASN A 51 -3.36 -25.76 -1.39
C ASN A 51 -4.70 -25.15 -1.77
N GLY A 52 -5.12 -25.36 -3.03
CA GLY A 52 -6.40 -24.93 -3.58
C GLY A 52 -6.44 -23.48 -4.03
N ALA A 53 -6.15 -22.51 -3.15
CA ALA A 53 -6.09 -21.10 -3.53
C ALA A 53 -5.16 -20.31 -2.63
N ARG A 54 -4.65 -19.18 -3.15
CA ARG A 54 -3.94 -18.17 -2.35
C ARG A 54 -4.37 -16.75 -2.70
N ILE A 55 -4.32 -15.87 -1.72
CA ILE A 55 -4.60 -14.45 -1.87
C ILE A 55 -3.41 -13.78 -2.58
N GLN A 56 -3.63 -13.30 -3.79
CA GLN A 56 -2.64 -12.51 -4.55
C GLN A 56 -2.69 -11.04 -4.16
N ASN A 57 -3.90 -10.46 -4.09
CA ASN A 57 -4.08 -9.05 -3.81
C ASN A 57 -5.40 -8.78 -3.09
N VAL A 58 -5.39 -7.76 -2.24
CA VAL A 58 -6.58 -7.20 -1.60
C VAL A 58 -6.57 -5.70 -1.83
N GLN A 59 -7.63 -5.18 -2.45
CA GLN A 59 -7.79 -3.75 -2.69
C GLN A 59 -9.08 -3.27 -2.03
N ILE A 60 -9.00 -2.20 -1.24
CA ILE A 60 -10.16 -1.54 -0.64
C ILE A 60 -10.43 -0.28 -1.45
N ARG A 61 -11.63 -0.17 -1.99
CA ARG A 61 -12.14 1.02 -2.64
C ARG A 61 -13.25 1.59 -1.78
N GLN A 62 -13.36 2.91 -1.73
CA GLN A 62 -14.37 3.59 -0.94
C GLN A 62 -15.06 4.66 -1.77
N GLN A 63 -16.36 4.76 -1.59
CA GLN A 63 -17.19 5.86 -2.05
C GLN A 63 -17.93 6.38 -0.83
N ASN A 64 -17.70 7.64 -0.51
CA ASN A 64 -18.19 8.21 0.73
C ASN A 64 -19.28 9.25 0.45
N GLU A 65 -20.31 9.19 1.26
CA GLU A 65 -21.36 10.18 1.41
C GLU A 65 -21.28 10.77 2.82
N GLU A 66 -22.13 11.70 3.16
CA GLU A 66 -22.06 12.39 4.46
C GLU A 66 -22.19 11.42 5.63
N GLU A 67 -23.21 10.56 5.60
CA GLU A 67 -23.55 9.64 6.68
C GLU A 67 -23.20 8.17 6.39
N VAL A 68 -22.73 7.87 5.17
CA VAL A 68 -22.50 6.48 4.74
C VAL A 68 -21.20 6.36 3.96
N SER A 69 -20.49 5.29 4.18
CA SER A 69 -19.34 4.90 3.36
C SER A 69 -19.59 3.52 2.75
N HIS A 70 -19.54 3.47 1.41
CA HIS A 70 -19.64 2.24 0.65
C HIS A 70 -18.23 1.71 0.34
N LEU A 71 -17.92 0.53 0.85
CA LEU A 71 -16.64 -0.12 0.63
C LEU A 71 -16.80 -1.26 -0.36
N SER A 72 -15.88 -1.35 -1.31
CA SER A 72 -15.70 -2.52 -2.16
C SER A 72 -14.35 -3.16 -1.82
N VAL A 73 -14.37 -4.31 -1.15
CA VAL A 73 -13.16 -5.10 -0.88
C VAL A 73 -12.97 -6.07 -2.04
N VAL A 74 -12.04 -5.74 -2.93
CA VAL A 74 -11.70 -6.56 -4.10
C VAL A 74 -10.60 -7.53 -3.72
N LEU A 75 -10.94 -8.81 -3.68
CA LEU A 75 -10.04 -9.91 -3.41
C LEU A 75 -9.67 -10.61 -4.72
N LYS A 76 -8.38 -10.66 -5.04
CA LYS A 76 -7.85 -11.43 -6.17
C LYS A 76 -7.10 -12.63 -5.64
N ASN A 77 -7.48 -13.80 -6.14
CA ASN A 77 -6.90 -15.08 -5.77
C ASN A 77 -6.25 -15.76 -6.98
N GLU A 78 -5.20 -16.51 -6.73
CA GLU A 78 -4.79 -17.58 -7.61
C GLU A 78 -5.53 -18.84 -7.15
N VAL A 79 -6.26 -19.47 -8.07
CA VAL A 79 -7.11 -20.63 -7.76
C VAL A 79 -6.63 -21.84 -8.54
N ILE A 80 -6.29 -22.92 -7.84
CA ILE A 80 -5.98 -24.23 -8.41
C ILE A 80 -7.28 -25.03 -8.40
N GLN A 81 -7.97 -25.07 -9.53
CA GLN A 81 -9.36 -25.56 -9.63
C GLN A 81 -9.57 -26.98 -9.09
N SER A 82 -8.59 -27.88 -9.23
CA SER A 82 -8.68 -29.25 -8.72
C SER A 82 -8.82 -29.32 -7.19
N ASP A 83 -8.21 -28.37 -6.49
CA ASP A 83 -8.03 -28.43 -5.03
C ASP A 83 -8.83 -27.37 -4.26
N ALA A 84 -9.46 -26.44 -5.00
CA ALA A 84 -10.24 -25.35 -4.41
C ALA A 84 -11.70 -25.71 -4.08
N ALA A 85 -12.13 -26.92 -4.41
CA ALA A 85 -13.51 -27.38 -4.10
C ALA A 85 -13.79 -27.28 -2.60
N GLY A 86 -14.92 -26.67 -2.24
CA GLY A 86 -15.33 -26.46 -0.85
C GLY A 86 -14.56 -25.38 -0.10
N MET A 87 -13.69 -24.63 -0.78
CA MET A 87 -13.05 -23.46 -0.16
C MET A 87 -13.97 -22.25 -0.16
N ILE A 88 -13.92 -21.52 0.95
CA ILE A 88 -14.64 -20.26 1.11
C ILE A 88 -13.68 -19.09 1.34
N ALA A 89 -14.07 -17.94 0.85
CA ALA A 89 -13.46 -16.66 1.17
C ALA A 89 -14.34 -15.93 2.18
N GLU A 90 -13.73 -15.46 3.23
CA GLU A 90 -14.39 -14.71 4.30
C GLU A 90 -13.82 -13.29 4.35
N CYS A 91 -14.69 -12.30 4.49
CA CYS A 91 -14.33 -10.91 4.68
C CYS A 91 -14.96 -10.37 5.96
N ARG A 92 -14.13 -9.91 6.89
CA ARG A 92 -14.55 -9.27 8.15
C ARG A 92 -14.08 -7.83 8.16
N VAL A 93 -14.92 -6.95 8.65
CA VAL A 93 -14.57 -5.53 8.84
C VAL A 93 -14.77 -5.16 10.30
N TYR A 94 -13.78 -4.46 10.83
CA TYR A 94 -13.77 -3.97 12.20
C TYR A 94 -13.67 -2.44 12.20
N ASP A 95 -14.34 -1.84 13.16
CA ASP A 95 -14.24 -0.41 13.41
C ASP A 95 -12.91 -0.02 14.09
N PRO A 96 -12.63 1.28 14.31
CA PRO A 96 -11.42 1.74 14.97
C PRO A 96 -11.22 1.22 16.40
N GLU A 97 -12.29 0.87 17.09
CA GLU A 97 -12.29 0.30 18.45
C GLU A 97 -12.11 -1.22 18.45
N GLY A 98 -12.12 -1.86 17.26
CA GLY A 98 -11.95 -3.30 17.10
C GLY A 98 -13.22 -4.11 17.17
N ARG A 99 -14.41 -3.49 17.17
CA ARG A 99 -15.69 -4.18 17.11
C ARG A 99 -15.94 -4.67 15.69
N GLU A 100 -16.43 -5.90 15.56
CA GLU A 100 -16.80 -6.46 14.25
C GLU A 100 -18.08 -5.78 13.73
N LEU A 101 -18.00 -5.17 12.54
CA LEU A 101 -19.13 -4.52 11.88
C LEU A 101 -19.86 -5.48 10.94
N THR A 102 -19.13 -6.34 10.26
CA THR A 102 -19.70 -7.30 9.31
C THR A 102 -18.79 -8.49 9.06
N LEU A 103 -19.44 -9.58 8.71
CA LEU A 103 -18.83 -10.80 8.19
C LEU A 103 -19.59 -11.21 6.93
N GLN A 104 -18.90 -11.37 5.81
CA GLN A 104 -19.44 -11.92 4.58
C GLN A 104 -18.61 -13.12 4.15
N THR A 105 -19.29 -14.11 3.55
CA THR A 105 -18.68 -15.37 3.15
C THR A 105 -19.19 -15.76 1.77
N GLU A 106 -18.29 -16.17 0.87
CA GLU A 106 -18.60 -16.66 -0.47
C GLU A 106 -17.69 -17.84 -0.83
N ASP A 107 -18.10 -18.64 -1.82
CA ASP A 107 -17.21 -19.63 -2.43
C ASP A 107 -16.01 -18.93 -3.08
N VAL A 108 -14.83 -19.53 -3.00
CA VAL A 108 -13.60 -18.96 -3.57
C VAL A 108 -13.70 -18.84 -5.10
N LYS A 109 -13.34 -17.66 -5.60
CA LYS A 109 -13.25 -17.32 -7.03
C LYS A 109 -11.91 -16.59 -7.28
N GLU A 110 -11.48 -16.50 -8.53
CA GLU A 110 -10.29 -15.74 -8.94
C GLU A 110 -10.41 -14.25 -8.57
N THR A 111 -11.62 -13.70 -8.68
CA THR A 111 -11.91 -12.33 -8.26
C THR A 111 -13.24 -12.31 -7.52
N GLN A 112 -13.23 -11.75 -6.32
CA GLN A 112 -14.40 -11.56 -5.47
C GLN A 112 -14.50 -10.11 -5.06
N ILE A 113 -15.73 -9.61 -4.87
CA ILE A 113 -15.98 -8.24 -4.43
C ILE A 113 -17.01 -8.29 -3.30
N PHE A 114 -16.54 -8.02 -2.10
CA PHE A 114 -17.42 -7.84 -0.95
C PHE A 114 -17.85 -6.38 -0.87
N GLN A 115 -19.18 -6.16 -0.88
CA GLN A 115 -19.78 -4.83 -0.76
C GLN A 115 -20.21 -4.61 0.69
N ILE A 116 -19.74 -3.54 1.30
CA ILE A 116 -19.96 -3.25 2.72
C ILE A 116 -20.39 -1.81 2.86
N GLU A 117 -21.46 -1.60 3.63
CA GLU A 117 -21.95 -0.30 4.01
C GLU A 117 -21.59 -0.01 5.47
N ILE A 118 -21.00 1.15 5.73
CA ILE A 118 -20.68 1.63 7.06
C ILE A 118 -21.45 2.93 7.28
N LYS A 119 -22.40 2.90 8.22
CA LYS A 119 -23.20 4.07 8.61
C LYS A 119 -22.46 4.91 9.64
N ASN A 120 -22.58 6.23 9.50
CA ASN A 120 -21.92 7.21 10.37
C ASN A 120 -20.42 6.89 10.58
N PRO A 121 -19.63 6.79 9.49
CA PRO A 121 -18.25 6.38 9.60
C PRO A 121 -17.40 7.44 10.29
N GLU A 122 -16.51 6.98 11.19
CA GLU A 122 -15.47 7.84 11.73
C GLU A 122 -14.42 8.13 10.66
N ARG A 123 -14.26 9.40 10.32
CA ARG A 123 -13.34 9.83 9.26
C ARG A 123 -11.90 9.85 9.76
N TRP A 124 -11.00 9.41 8.89
CA TRP A 124 -9.56 9.56 9.09
C TRP A 124 -9.13 10.97 8.71
N TRP A 125 -8.27 11.56 9.52
CA TRP A 125 -7.66 12.87 9.27
C TRP A 125 -6.14 12.78 9.29
N PRO A 126 -5.43 13.61 8.50
CA PRO A 126 -3.98 13.71 8.58
C PRO A 126 -3.55 14.32 9.92
N ASN A 127 -2.28 14.10 10.25
CA ASN A 127 -1.70 14.61 11.49
C ASN A 127 -1.87 16.13 11.62
N GLY A 128 -2.36 16.60 12.77
CA GLY A 128 -2.64 18.00 13.06
C GLY A 128 -4.02 18.51 12.62
N TYR A 129 -4.83 17.67 11.93
CA TYR A 129 -6.17 18.06 11.47
C TYR A 129 -7.30 17.24 12.13
N GLY A 130 -6.97 16.20 12.86
CA GLY A 130 -7.93 15.35 13.56
C GLY A 130 -7.34 13.99 13.90
N GLU A 131 -8.20 13.04 14.25
CA GLU A 131 -7.80 11.70 14.63
C GLU A 131 -7.55 10.78 13.43
N GLN A 132 -6.56 9.89 13.54
CA GLN A 132 -6.25 8.88 12.53
C GLN A 132 -7.07 7.61 12.78
N LYS A 133 -8.40 7.70 12.68
CA LYS A 133 -9.30 6.56 12.84
C LYS A 133 -9.06 5.52 11.75
N LEU A 134 -8.71 4.29 12.13
CA LEU A 134 -8.36 3.23 11.21
C LEU A 134 -9.29 2.04 11.39
N TYR A 135 -10.03 1.73 10.36
CA TYR A 135 -10.76 0.47 10.21
C TYR A 135 -9.80 -0.66 9.83
N ARG A 136 -10.23 -1.88 10.04
CA ARG A 136 -9.46 -3.06 9.68
C ARG A 136 -10.33 -4.04 8.87
N VAL A 137 -9.82 -4.43 7.70
CA VAL A 137 -10.39 -5.52 6.89
C VAL A 137 -9.52 -6.74 7.09
N CYS A 138 -10.13 -7.87 7.44
CA CYS A 138 -9.51 -9.19 7.44
C CYS A 138 -10.18 -10.04 6.37
N VAL A 139 -9.40 -10.53 5.42
CA VAL A 139 -9.85 -11.51 4.43
C VAL A 139 -9.15 -12.83 4.67
N SER A 140 -9.87 -13.92 4.67
CA SER A 140 -9.31 -15.26 4.84
C SER A 140 -9.85 -16.25 3.82
N LEU A 141 -9.00 -17.17 3.40
CA LEU A 141 -9.39 -18.37 2.66
C LEU A 141 -9.46 -19.53 3.63
N LYS A 142 -10.56 -20.27 3.61
CA LYS A 142 -10.81 -21.40 4.50
C LYS A 142 -11.15 -22.65 3.70
N LYS A 143 -10.73 -23.81 4.21
CA LYS A 143 -11.10 -25.14 3.74
C LYS A 143 -11.47 -25.97 4.96
N GLU A 144 -12.66 -26.61 4.95
CA GLU A 144 -13.13 -27.46 6.06
C GLU A 144 -13.02 -26.77 7.44
N ASN A 145 -13.39 -25.48 7.52
CA ASN A 145 -13.29 -24.61 8.70
C ASN A 145 -11.85 -24.26 9.16
N HIS A 146 -10.81 -24.71 8.47
CA HIS A 146 -9.43 -24.30 8.73
C HIS A 146 -9.05 -23.09 7.88
N THR A 147 -8.43 -22.10 8.50
CA THR A 147 -7.87 -20.94 7.78
C THR A 147 -6.60 -21.38 7.07
N VAL A 148 -6.63 -21.36 5.73
CA VAL A 148 -5.49 -21.64 4.86
C VAL A 148 -4.58 -20.44 4.74
N GLN A 149 -5.18 -19.26 4.55
CA GLN A 149 -4.45 -18.00 4.46
C GLN A 149 -5.30 -16.85 4.97
N GLU A 150 -4.65 -15.84 5.56
CA GLU A 150 -5.31 -14.60 6.02
C GLU A 150 -4.47 -13.37 5.65
N ARG A 151 -5.16 -12.29 5.33
CA ARG A 151 -4.60 -10.95 5.15
C ARG A 151 -5.38 -9.93 5.96
N SER A 152 -4.67 -9.11 6.72
CA SER A 152 -5.26 -8.02 7.49
C SER A 152 -4.73 -6.68 7.00
N ILE A 153 -5.64 -5.74 6.70
CA ILE A 153 -5.31 -4.42 6.15
C ILE A 153 -6.02 -3.37 6.98
N ARG A 154 -5.27 -2.37 7.43
CA ARG A 154 -5.83 -1.16 8.07
C ARG A 154 -6.01 -0.07 7.02
N PHE A 155 -7.11 0.65 7.09
CA PHE A 155 -7.40 1.77 6.19
C PHE A 155 -8.19 2.86 6.91
N GLY A 156 -8.07 4.09 6.44
CA GLY A 156 -8.86 5.22 6.93
C GLY A 156 -9.96 5.57 5.92
N ILE A 157 -11.17 5.79 6.41
CA ILE A 157 -12.27 6.31 5.59
C ILE A 157 -12.06 7.80 5.41
N ARG A 158 -11.83 8.25 4.18
CA ARG A 158 -11.60 9.64 3.84
C ARG A 158 -11.90 9.94 2.39
N ASP A 159 -12.28 11.18 2.12
CA ASP A 159 -12.29 11.75 0.78
C ASP A 159 -10.95 12.45 0.55
N PHE A 160 -10.35 12.19 -0.60
CA PHE A 160 -9.11 12.85 -1.02
C PHE A 160 -9.26 13.39 -2.42
N THR A 161 -9.09 14.68 -2.57
CA THR A 161 -9.12 15.35 -3.87
C THR A 161 -7.95 16.33 -4.00
N VAL A 162 -7.58 16.61 -5.26
CA VAL A 162 -6.62 17.66 -5.59
C VAL A 162 -7.38 18.81 -6.21
N VAL A 163 -7.36 19.95 -5.55
CA VAL A 163 -7.99 21.18 -6.04
C VAL A 163 -6.99 21.93 -6.90
N ARG A 164 -7.38 22.16 -8.16
CA ARG A 164 -6.61 22.98 -9.10
C ARG A 164 -7.46 24.18 -9.50
N ARG A 165 -7.07 25.36 -9.05
CA ARG A 165 -7.73 26.62 -9.40
C ARG A 165 -6.77 27.49 -10.18
N PRO A 166 -7.15 27.97 -11.40
CA PRO A 166 -6.39 28.98 -12.10
C PRO A 166 -6.35 30.27 -11.28
N ASP A 167 -5.22 30.95 -11.25
CA ASP A 167 -5.01 32.27 -10.69
C ASP A 167 -4.18 33.13 -11.64
N GLU A 168 -3.87 34.36 -11.26
CA GLU A 168 -3.08 35.29 -12.09
C GLU A 168 -1.62 34.82 -12.34
N TRP A 169 -1.12 33.89 -11.53
CA TRP A 169 0.25 33.36 -11.60
C TRP A 169 0.34 31.98 -12.26
N GLY A 170 -0.81 31.31 -12.47
CA GLY A 170 -0.87 29.99 -13.08
C GLY A 170 -2.02 29.13 -12.60
N ALA A 171 -1.72 27.94 -12.04
CA ALA A 171 -2.71 27.03 -11.47
C ALA A 171 -2.28 26.55 -10.09
N GLY A 172 -3.10 26.76 -9.10
CA GLY A 172 -2.92 26.23 -7.77
C GLY A 172 -2.91 24.69 -7.76
N PHE A 173 -2.31 24.12 -6.72
CA PHE A 173 -2.29 22.68 -6.47
C PHE A 173 -2.41 22.46 -4.97
N THR A 174 -3.62 22.13 -4.51
CA THR A 174 -3.92 22.00 -3.07
C THR A 174 -4.57 20.65 -2.80
N PHE A 175 -4.13 19.98 -1.75
CA PHE A 175 -4.79 18.77 -1.26
C PHE A 175 -6.00 19.13 -0.44
N CYS A 176 -7.09 18.38 -0.67
CA CYS A 176 -8.32 18.52 0.10
C CYS A 176 -8.68 17.14 0.70
N ILE A 177 -8.81 17.09 2.01
CA ILE A 177 -9.19 15.90 2.78
C ILE A 177 -10.53 16.17 3.46
N ASN A 178 -11.51 15.30 3.22
CA ASN A 178 -12.87 15.42 3.80
C ASN A 178 -13.47 16.83 3.64
N GLY A 179 -13.25 17.46 2.47
CA GLY A 179 -13.73 18.81 2.18
C GLY A 179 -12.86 19.96 2.70
N MET A 180 -11.81 19.68 3.48
CA MET A 180 -10.89 20.68 4.01
C MET A 180 -9.60 20.75 3.20
N GLU A 181 -9.23 21.93 2.72
CA GLU A 181 -7.94 22.18 2.10
C GLU A 181 -6.84 22.17 3.16
N ILE A 182 -5.77 21.43 2.89
CA ILE A 182 -4.67 21.22 3.83
C ILE A 182 -3.33 21.63 3.23
N PHE A 183 -2.41 22.07 4.08
CA PHE A 183 -1.02 22.21 3.73
C PHE A 183 -0.31 20.86 3.97
N ALA A 184 0.18 20.23 2.89
CA ALA A 184 0.90 18.97 2.95
C ALA A 184 2.34 19.20 3.40
N LYS A 185 2.58 19.20 4.71
CA LYS A 185 3.94 19.25 5.29
C LYS A 185 4.69 17.98 4.96
N GLY A 186 5.92 18.11 4.51
CA GLY A 186 6.73 16.95 4.16
C GLY A 186 8.19 17.30 3.92
N ALA A 187 8.96 16.27 3.68
CA ALA A 187 10.38 16.37 3.35
C ALA A 187 10.76 15.25 2.36
N ASN A 188 11.89 15.40 1.68
CA ASN A 188 12.43 14.36 0.84
C ASN A 188 13.07 13.28 1.72
N TYR A 189 12.52 12.05 1.64
CA TYR A 189 13.11 10.90 2.31
C TYR A 189 14.20 10.29 1.43
N ILE A 190 15.44 10.34 1.93
CA ILE A 190 16.61 9.73 1.31
C ILE A 190 16.82 8.34 1.93
N PRO A 191 17.18 7.30 1.15
CA PRO A 191 17.47 5.98 1.71
C PRO A 191 18.49 6.07 2.85
N GLU A 192 18.16 5.49 3.99
CA GLU A 192 18.97 5.56 5.23
C GLU A 192 20.33 4.87 5.10
N ASP A 193 20.44 3.93 4.17
CA ASP A 193 21.67 3.21 3.89
C ASP A 193 21.71 2.84 2.39
N SER A 194 22.87 2.97 1.78
CA SER A 194 23.09 2.53 0.39
C SER A 194 23.04 1.01 0.26
N ILE A 195 23.34 0.28 1.35
CA ILE A 195 23.22 -1.18 1.43
C ILE A 195 21.86 -1.51 2.02
N PHE A 196 20.91 -1.86 1.18
CA PHE A 196 19.51 -2.04 1.58
C PHE A 196 19.26 -3.11 2.64
N GLY A 197 20.09 -4.13 2.73
CA GLY A 197 20.02 -5.14 3.78
C GLY A 197 20.29 -4.62 5.20
N LYS A 198 20.90 -3.43 5.33
CA LYS A 198 21.18 -2.79 6.64
C LYS A 198 20.07 -1.89 7.14
N ARG A 199 19.00 -1.67 6.38
CA ARG A 199 17.87 -0.84 6.82
C ARG A 199 17.09 -1.60 7.89
N SER A 200 16.65 -0.88 8.92
CA SER A 200 15.80 -1.44 9.96
C SER A 200 14.53 -0.63 10.16
N LYS A 201 13.48 -1.32 10.59
CA LYS A 201 12.20 -0.71 10.91
C LYS A 201 12.34 0.31 12.04
N GLU A 202 13.14 -0.01 13.05
CA GLU A 202 13.36 0.81 14.24
C GLU A 202 14.03 2.15 13.89
N ARG A 203 15.02 2.11 12.96
CA ARG A 203 15.68 3.32 12.48
C ARG A 203 14.71 4.21 11.69
N THR A 204 13.95 3.64 10.77
CA THR A 204 12.92 4.37 10.02
C THR A 204 11.87 4.98 10.95
N GLU A 205 11.39 4.22 11.94
CA GLU A 205 10.43 4.70 12.93
C GLU A 205 10.98 5.87 13.75
N ARG A 206 12.24 5.80 14.16
CA ARG A 206 12.92 6.89 14.88
C ARG A 206 12.97 8.14 14.04
N LEU A 207 13.42 8.06 12.77
CA LEU A 207 13.50 9.21 11.87
C LEU A 207 12.13 9.88 11.68
N LEU A 208 11.06 9.07 11.53
CA LEU A 208 9.71 9.60 11.42
C LEU A 208 9.23 10.28 12.72
N LYS A 209 9.62 9.76 13.88
CA LYS A 209 9.33 10.40 15.17
C LYS A 209 10.08 11.73 15.35
N ASP A 210 11.34 11.79 14.88
CA ASP A 210 12.14 13.01 14.94
C ASP A 210 11.61 14.13 14.01
N CYS A 211 10.82 13.76 12.97
CA CYS A 211 10.15 14.71 12.07
C CYS A 211 8.81 15.23 12.58
N ARG A 212 8.27 14.67 13.65
CA ARG A 212 6.95 15.01 14.21
C ARG A 212 7.03 16.13 15.25
#